data_858b4443798229ac43046a5a2826b98c
#
_entry.id   858b4443798229ac43046a5a2826b98c
#
_cell.length_a   1.000
_cell.length_b   1.000
_cell.length_c   1.000
_cell.angle_alpha   90.00
_cell.angle_beta   90.00
_cell.angle_gamma   90.00
#
_symmetry.space_group_name_H-M   'P 1'
#
loop_
_entity.id
_entity.type
_entity.pdbx_description
1 polymer ?
#
loop_
_entity_poly.entity_id
_entity_poly.type
_entity_poly.pdbx_seq_one_letter_code
_entity_poly.pdbx_strand_id
1 'polypeptide(L)'
;DCPPSLGLLTINALVAADKLLIPIQCEFYALEGVTKLLDSMKRVKSRLNPSLDIYGVLLTMSDNRTTLSRQVSDEVRRFFGKIVFETSIPRTVKLSEAPSFGQPITQYDPTGKGAQSYIDLAKEVISRG
;
A
#
# COMPACT_ATOMS: atom_id res chain seq x y z
N ASP A 1 0.03 -6.10 -9.39
CA ASP A 1 -1.00 -6.29 -8.36
C ASP A 1 -1.10 -7.77 -8.00
N CYS A 2 -1.00 -8.10 -6.72
CA CYS A 2 -0.97 -9.48 -6.25
C CYS A 2 -2.13 -9.75 -5.30
N PRO A 3 -2.67 -11.00 -5.28
CA PRO A 3 -3.68 -11.37 -4.32
C PRO A 3 -3.10 -11.38 -2.89
N PRO A 4 -3.95 -11.28 -1.84
CA PRO A 4 -3.49 -11.26 -0.45
C PRO A 4 -2.92 -12.62 0.03
N SER A 5 -3.04 -13.67 -0.75
CA SER A 5 -2.45 -14.97 -0.45
C SER A 5 -0.95 -14.99 -0.81
N LEU A 6 -0.15 -15.71 -0.01
CA LEU A 6 1.28 -15.91 -0.27
C LEU A 6 1.52 -17.17 -1.11
N GLY A 7 0.72 -17.33 -2.16
CA GLY A 7 0.81 -18.46 -3.08
C GLY A 7 1.85 -18.27 -4.19
N LEU A 8 1.80 -19.16 -5.17
CA LEU A 8 2.76 -19.22 -6.29
C LEU A 8 2.81 -17.91 -7.10
N LEU A 9 1.66 -17.27 -7.36
CA LEU A 9 1.60 -16.02 -8.11
C LEU A 9 2.33 -14.89 -7.37
N THR A 10 2.17 -14.79 -6.06
CA THR A 10 2.86 -13.80 -5.23
C THR A 10 4.37 -14.05 -5.23
N ILE A 11 4.81 -15.30 -5.11
CA ILE A 11 6.23 -15.66 -5.17
C ILE A 11 6.81 -15.32 -6.53
N ASN A 12 6.12 -15.64 -7.63
CA ASN A 12 6.55 -15.28 -8.98
C ASN A 12 6.70 -13.75 -9.14
N ALA A 13 5.77 -12.99 -8.59
CA ALA A 13 5.85 -11.52 -8.62
C ALA A 13 7.05 -11.01 -7.82
N LEU A 14 7.32 -11.54 -6.64
CA LEU A 14 8.46 -11.17 -5.82
C LEU A 14 9.80 -11.51 -6.50
N VAL A 15 9.87 -12.62 -7.20
CA VAL A 15 11.07 -13.02 -7.96
C VAL A 15 11.32 -12.07 -9.13
N ALA A 16 10.27 -11.61 -9.79
CA ALA A 16 10.36 -10.74 -10.97
C ALA A 16 10.51 -9.25 -10.63
N ALA A 17 10.13 -8.83 -9.44
CA ALA A 17 10.07 -7.42 -9.07
C ALA A 17 11.46 -6.85 -8.76
N ASP A 18 11.67 -5.59 -9.10
CA ASP A 18 12.81 -4.81 -8.63
C ASP A 18 12.57 -4.26 -7.23
N LYS A 19 11.37 -3.75 -6.99
CA LYS A 19 10.97 -3.16 -5.72
C LYS A 19 9.51 -3.43 -5.43
N LEU A 20 9.14 -3.41 -4.14
CA LEU A 20 7.78 -3.60 -3.65
C LEU A 20 7.18 -2.29 -3.15
N LEU A 21 6.00 -1.95 -3.62
CA LEU A 21 5.11 -1.00 -2.97
C LEU A 21 4.05 -1.81 -2.20
N ILE A 22 3.96 -1.58 -0.89
CA ILE A 22 3.09 -2.37 0.00
C ILE A 22 1.94 -1.49 0.50
N PRO A 23 0.72 -1.67 -0.02
CA PRO A 23 -0.45 -1.02 0.55
C PRO A 23 -0.88 -1.73 1.83
N ILE A 24 -1.15 -0.94 2.87
CA ILE A 24 -1.61 -1.42 4.17
C ILE A 24 -2.91 -0.71 4.53
N GLN A 25 -3.98 -1.47 4.73
CA GLN A 25 -5.23 -0.91 5.23
C GLN A 25 -5.10 -0.54 6.71
N CYS A 26 -5.64 0.62 7.08
CA CYS A 26 -5.62 1.09 8.47
C CYS A 26 -6.69 0.39 9.32
N GLU A 27 -6.58 -0.93 9.44
CA GLU A 27 -7.50 -1.81 10.14
C GLU A 27 -6.77 -2.69 11.15
N PHE A 28 -7.55 -3.36 12.01
CA PHE A 28 -7.03 -4.33 12.97
C PHE A 28 -6.27 -5.46 12.24
N TYR A 29 -5.24 -5.98 12.82
CA TYR A 29 -4.32 -6.99 12.22
C TYR A 29 -3.48 -6.52 11.02
N ALA A 30 -3.42 -5.23 10.73
CA ALA A 30 -2.62 -4.71 9.61
C ALA A 30 -1.15 -5.18 9.66
N LEU A 31 -0.50 -5.06 10.81
CA LEU A 31 0.91 -5.45 10.99
C LEU A 31 1.11 -6.97 10.97
N GLU A 32 0.14 -7.77 11.39
CA GLU A 32 0.23 -9.22 11.32
C GLU A 32 0.34 -9.73 9.87
N GLY A 33 -0.51 -9.22 8.99
CA GLY A 33 -0.45 -9.57 7.56
C GLY A 33 0.85 -9.12 6.90
N VAL A 34 1.33 -7.94 7.26
CA VAL A 34 2.62 -7.41 6.75
C VAL A 34 3.79 -8.25 7.21
N THR A 35 3.82 -8.71 8.44
CA THR A 35 4.89 -9.56 8.97
C THR A 35 5.04 -10.84 8.15
N LYS A 36 3.93 -11.48 7.79
CA LYS A 36 3.94 -12.68 6.93
C LYS A 36 4.49 -12.36 5.53
N LEU A 37 4.12 -11.24 4.96
CA LEU A 37 4.65 -10.78 3.66
C LEU A 37 6.16 -10.54 3.73
N LEU A 38 6.64 -9.88 4.78
CA LEU A 38 8.07 -9.61 4.97
C LEU A 38 8.88 -10.89 5.14
N ASP A 39 8.36 -11.90 5.81
CA ASP A 39 9.01 -13.20 5.94
C ASP A 39 9.15 -13.88 4.57
N SER A 40 8.09 -13.86 3.75
CA SER A 40 8.15 -14.38 2.38
C SER A 40 9.12 -13.60 1.51
N MET A 41 9.14 -12.28 1.63
CA MET A 41 10.09 -11.43 0.92
C MET A 41 11.54 -11.77 1.28
N LYS A 42 11.84 -11.97 2.56
CA LYS A 42 13.19 -12.36 3.02
C LYS A 42 13.63 -13.67 2.40
N ARG A 43 12.75 -14.67 2.33
CA ARG A 43 13.05 -15.96 1.71
C ARG A 43 13.34 -15.83 0.22
N VAL A 44 12.52 -15.07 -0.50
CA VAL A 44 12.74 -14.80 -1.93
C VAL A 44 14.04 -14.03 -2.14
N LYS A 45 14.28 -12.99 -1.35
CA LYS A 45 15.48 -12.18 -1.44
C LYS A 45 16.75 -13.00 -1.20
N SER A 46 16.75 -13.91 -0.24
CA SER A 46 17.93 -14.70 0.10
C SER A 46 18.28 -15.78 -0.94
N ARG A 47 17.31 -16.26 -1.73
CA ARG A 47 17.50 -17.43 -2.60
C ARG A 47 17.30 -17.14 -4.08
N LEU A 48 16.36 -16.25 -4.45
CA LEU A 48 15.86 -16.09 -5.80
C LEU A 48 16.05 -14.70 -6.38
N ASN A 49 15.98 -13.64 -5.55
CA ASN A 49 16.06 -12.27 -5.99
C ASN A 49 16.77 -11.37 -4.96
N PRO A 50 18.12 -11.40 -4.92
CA PRO A 50 18.90 -10.66 -3.91
C PRO A 50 18.73 -9.14 -3.97
N SER A 51 18.35 -8.59 -5.12
CA SER A 51 18.18 -7.14 -5.32
C SER A 51 16.79 -6.63 -4.91
N LEU A 52 15.87 -7.53 -4.57
CA LEU A 52 14.51 -7.14 -4.14
C LEU A 52 14.56 -6.24 -2.91
N ASP A 53 13.87 -5.11 -2.99
CA ASP A 53 13.80 -4.16 -1.88
C ASP A 53 12.40 -3.56 -1.76
N ILE A 54 12.11 -2.91 -0.63
CA ILE A 54 10.87 -2.19 -0.41
C ILE A 54 11.03 -0.77 -0.94
N TYR A 55 10.18 -0.41 -1.89
CA TYR A 55 10.11 0.95 -2.42
C TYR A 55 9.38 1.90 -1.46
N GLY A 56 8.29 1.43 -0.90
CA GLY A 56 7.51 2.21 0.04
C GLY A 56 6.30 1.45 0.60
N VAL A 57 5.79 1.98 1.68
CA VAL A 57 4.58 1.51 2.36
C VAL A 57 3.51 2.59 2.24
N LEU A 58 2.35 2.22 1.72
CA LEU A 58 1.22 3.14 1.51
C LEU A 58 0.08 2.80 2.47
N LEU A 59 -0.29 3.74 3.31
CA LEU A 59 -1.48 3.61 4.15
C LEU A 59 -2.73 3.85 3.32
N THR A 60 -3.67 2.92 3.37
CA THR A 60 -4.94 2.99 2.66
C THR A 60 -6.12 2.86 3.62
N MET A 61 -7.32 3.21 3.15
CA MET A 61 -8.55 3.21 3.96
C MET A 61 -8.37 3.98 5.28
N SER A 62 -7.61 5.06 5.23
CA SER A 62 -7.33 5.91 6.39
C SER A 62 -8.56 6.73 6.76
N ASP A 63 -8.91 6.74 8.05
CA ASP A 63 -10.00 7.56 8.58
C ASP A 63 -9.58 8.22 9.89
N ASN A 64 -9.15 9.47 9.78
CA ASN A 64 -8.65 10.25 10.93
C ASN A 64 -9.69 10.49 12.03
N ARG A 65 -10.97 10.22 11.76
CA ARG A 65 -12.05 10.31 12.74
C ARG A 65 -12.05 9.16 13.72
N THR A 66 -11.44 8.03 13.38
CA THR A 66 -11.39 6.84 14.23
C THR A 66 -10.06 6.74 14.98
N THR A 67 -10.13 6.34 16.24
CA THR A 67 -8.94 6.07 17.05
C THR A 67 -8.13 4.91 16.49
N LEU A 68 -8.82 3.85 16.04
CA LEU A 68 -8.17 2.66 15.48
C LEU A 68 -7.31 3.01 14.27
N SER A 69 -7.85 3.76 13.32
CA SER A 69 -7.10 4.15 12.11
C SER A 69 -5.85 4.96 12.45
N ARG A 70 -5.96 5.89 13.40
CA ARG A 70 -4.81 6.67 13.87
C ARG A 70 -3.76 5.80 14.54
N GLN A 71 -4.17 4.88 15.43
CA GLN A 71 -3.25 3.96 16.10
C GLN A 71 -2.50 3.07 15.11
N VAL A 72 -3.21 2.48 14.15
CA VAL A 72 -2.59 1.64 13.11
C VAL A 72 -1.61 2.45 12.28
N SER A 73 -1.99 3.65 11.86
CA SER A 73 -1.11 4.56 11.12
C SER A 73 0.18 4.85 11.90
N ASP A 74 0.08 5.18 13.18
CA ASP A 74 1.23 5.47 14.03
C ASP A 74 2.14 4.25 14.21
N GLU A 75 1.55 3.06 14.40
CA GLU A 75 2.32 1.81 14.50
C GLU A 75 3.06 1.48 13.22
N VAL A 76 2.40 1.61 12.07
CA VAL A 76 3.04 1.36 10.76
C VAL A 76 4.18 2.35 10.53
N ARG A 77 3.98 3.64 10.82
CA ARG A 77 5.03 4.66 10.70
C ARG A 77 6.20 4.41 11.65
N ARG A 78 5.92 3.94 12.85
CA ARG A 78 6.97 3.57 13.82
C ARG A 78 7.77 2.37 13.35
N PHE A 79 7.10 1.36 12.79
CA PHE A 79 7.73 0.11 12.35
C PHE A 79 8.58 0.31 11.08
N PHE A 80 8.06 1.00 10.08
CA PHE A 80 8.71 1.17 8.77
C PHE A 80 9.52 2.46 8.63
N GLY A 81 9.24 3.48 9.43
CA GLY A 81 9.96 4.74 9.38
C GLY A 81 9.75 5.51 8.07
N LYS A 82 10.85 5.97 7.48
CA LYS A 82 10.85 6.89 6.33
C LYS A 82 10.35 6.27 5.02
N ILE A 83 10.25 4.97 4.91
CA ILE A 83 9.74 4.32 3.70
C ILE A 83 8.21 4.39 3.60
N VAL A 84 7.52 4.74 4.67
CA VAL A 84 6.07 5.02 4.60
C VAL A 84 5.86 6.32 3.83
N PHE A 85 4.97 6.28 2.83
CA PHE A 85 4.58 7.48 2.11
C PHE A 85 3.95 8.51 3.05
N GLU A 86 4.22 9.79 2.85
CA GLU A 86 3.53 10.86 3.57
C GLU A 86 2.06 10.90 3.19
N THR A 87 1.79 10.68 1.91
CA THR A 87 0.43 10.54 1.38
C THR A 87 -0.22 9.27 1.91
N SER A 88 -1.46 9.38 2.36
CA SER A 88 -2.32 8.24 2.67
C SER A 88 -3.62 8.31 1.87
N ILE A 89 -4.16 7.16 1.51
CA ILE A 89 -5.42 7.08 0.77
C ILE A 89 -6.58 6.99 1.76
N PRO A 90 -7.53 7.95 1.71
CA PRO A 90 -8.64 7.96 2.63
C PRO A 90 -9.68 6.86 2.32
N ARG A 91 -10.44 6.50 3.33
CA ARG A 91 -11.63 5.67 3.15
C ARG A 91 -12.77 6.53 2.62
N THR A 92 -13.18 6.33 1.37
CA THR A 92 -14.30 7.04 0.76
C THR A 92 -15.20 6.09 -0.01
N VAL A 93 -16.50 6.40 -0.03
CA VAL A 93 -17.49 5.64 -0.81
C VAL A 93 -17.18 5.73 -2.31
N LYS A 94 -16.73 6.89 -2.78
CA LYS A 94 -16.39 7.12 -4.19
C LYS A 94 -15.27 6.21 -4.69
N LEU A 95 -14.26 5.95 -3.88
CA LEU A 95 -13.20 4.98 -4.19
C LEU A 95 -13.74 3.56 -4.31
N SER A 96 -14.72 3.20 -3.51
CA SER A 96 -15.37 1.88 -3.59
C SER A 96 -16.30 1.75 -4.80
N GLU A 97 -16.92 2.84 -5.23
CA GLU A 97 -17.85 2.87 -6.36
C GLU A 97 -17.13 2.86 -7.72
N ALA A 98 -16.04 3.58 -7.86
CA ALA A 98 -15.36 3.81 -9.14
C ALA A 98 -15.08 2.52 -9.94
N PRO A 99 -14.61 1.41 -9.35
CA PRO A 99 -14.39 0.16 -10.08
C PRO A 99 -15.67 -0.42 -10.69
N SER A 100 -16.82 -0.24 -10.03
CA SER A 100 -18.12 -0.72 -10.54
C SER A 100 -18.53 -0.01 -11.84
N PHE A 101 -18.01 1.18 -12.09
CA PHE A 101 -18.21 1.95 -13.32
C PHE A 101 -17.05 1.82 -14.32
N GLY A 102 -16.07 0.98 -14.01
CA GLY A 102 -14.89 0.80 -14.85
C GLY A 102 -14.05 2.08 -15.03
N GLN A 103 -14.09 2.98 -14.06
CA GLN A 103 -13.40 4.27 -14.12
C GLN A 103 -12.36 4.42 -13.02
N PRO A 104 -11.20 5.03 -13.33
CA PRO A 104 -10.29 5.47 -12.28
C PRO A 104 -10.92 6.62 -11.48
N ILE A 105 -10.52 6.76 -10.22
CA ILE A 105 -11.09 7.78 -9.34
C ILE A 105 -10.92 9.20 -9.89
N THR A 106 -9.86 9.46 -10.63
CA THR A 106 -9.58 10.75 -11.26
C THR A 106 -10.59 11.12 -12.33
N GLN A 107 -11.31 10.16 -12.91
CA GLN A 107 -12.41 10.36 -13.85
C GLN A 107 -13.77 10.29 -13.16
N TYR A 108 -13.93 9.36 -12.23
CA TYR A 108 -15.20 9.13 -11.53
C TYR A 108 -15.57 10.30 -10.59
N ASP A 109 -14.62 10.77 -9.81
CA ASP A 109 -14.80 11.87 -8.86
C ASP A 109 -13.56 12.78 -8.85
N PRO A 110 -13.34 13.57 -9.93
CA PRO A 110 -12.09 14.30 -10.15
C PRO A 110 -11.77 15.37 -9.10
N THR A 111 -12.76 15.87 -8.38
CA THR A 111 -12.59 16.91 -7.34
C THR A 111 -12.63 16.35 -5.93
N GLY A 112 -12.81 15.05 -5.78
CA GLY A 112 -12.92 14.38 -4.49
C GLY A 112 -11.57 14.16 -3.80
N LYS A 113 -11.65 13.87 -2.51
CA LYS A 113 -10.45 13.58 -1.68
C LYS A 113 -9.69 12.34 -2.17
N GLY A 114 -10.41 11.34 -2.67
CA GLY A 114 -9.79 10.12 -3.21
C GLY A 114 -8.93 10.41 -4.44
N ALA A 115 -9.45 11.19 -5.39
CA ALA A 115 -8.71 11.59 -6.57
C ALA A 115 -7.47 12.42 -6.21
N GLN A 116 -7.63 13.41 -5.33
CA GLN A 116 -6.52 14.25 -4.89
C GLN A 116 -5.42 13.43 -4.20
N SER A 117 -5.78 12.49 -3.33
CA SER A 117 -4.79 11.66 -2.65
C SER A 117 -3.99 10.77 -3.61
N TYR A 118 -4.61 10.23 -4.66
CA TYR A 118 -3.88 9.48 -5.68
C TYR A 118 -2.98 10.36 -6.53
N ILE A 119 -3.38 11.59 -6.82
CA ILE A 119 -2.53 12.58 -7.49
C ILE A 119 -1.31 12.93 -6.63
N ASP A 120 -1.53 13.15 -5.34
CA ASP A 120 -0.44 13.46 -4.40
C ASP A 120 0.51 12.27 -4.24
N LEU A 121 -0.02 11.04 -4.18
CA LEU A 121 0.79 9.84 -4.20
C LEU A 121 1.65 9.75 -5.47
N ALA A 122 1.08 10.02 -6.63
CA ALA A 122 1.81 10.00 -7.89
C ALA A 122 2.97 11.00 -7.88
N LYS A 123 2.75 12.21 -7.37
CA LYS A 123 3.80 13.22 -7.21
C LYS A 123 4.91 12.75 -6.26
N GLU A 124 4.52 12.13 -5.13
CA GLU A 124 5.48 11.61 -4.16
C GLU A 124 6.30 10.45 -4.74
N VAL A 125 5.67 9.55 -5.51
CA VAL A 125 6.37 8.48 -6.23
C VAL A 125 7.39 9.06 -7.22
N ILE A 126 7.01 10.05 -8.01
CA ILE A 126 7.91 10.72 -8.95
C ILE A 126 9.08 11.37 -8.21
N SER A 127 8.83 12.02 -7.09
CA SER A 127 9.89 12.70 -6.31
C SER A 127 10.87 11.74 -5.65
N ARG A 128 10.44 10.53 -5.32
CA ARG A 128 11.32 9.49 -4.78
C ARG A 128 12.22 8.84 -5.83
N GLY A 129 11.89 9.00 -7.09
CA GLY A 129 12.61 8.38 -8.20
C GLY A 129 12.27 6.92 -8.36
#